data_8ead677b1a6d7d5bf10377246e855509
#
_entry.id   8ead677b1a6d7d5bf10377246e855509
#
_cell.length_a   1.000
_cell.length_b   1.000
_cell.length_c   1.000
_cell.angle_alpha   90.00
_cell.angle_beta   90.00
_cell.angle_gamma   90.00
#
_symmetry.space_group_name_H-M   'P 1'
#
loop_
_entity.id
_entity.type
_entity.pdbx_description
1 polymer ?
#
loop_
_entity_poly.entity_id
_entity_poly.type
_entity_poly.pdbx_seq_one_letter_code
_entity_poly.pdbx_strand_id
1 'polypeptide(L)'
;MASISRVFRPLSRSAPSVRLSSKRLATYRPIRSACAFSTTPRRRDEELTPTPISHLSDIESLMADSVSKFAQEQIAPKVRDMDEAETMDAALVEQLFEQGLMGIEIPEEYGGAGMNFTAAIVAIEELARVDPSVSVMVDVHNTLVNTAILRYGNPQSHRTWLPKLSTGTLGSFCLSEPVSGSDAFALQTKAEKTADGYKINGSKMWITNAMESGIFIVFANLNPSQGYKGITAFIVEKGTPGFSIAKKEKKLGIRASSTCVLNFDDVTIPKSNLLGEEGQGYKYAINILNEGRIGIAAQMTGLALGAWENAARYVWNDRKQFGQLIGNFQGMQHQIAQAYTEIAAARALVYNAARKKEAGQDFVQDAAMAKLYASQVAGRVSGSAVEWMGGMGFVREGIAEKMFRDSKIGAIYEGTSNIQLTTIAKLLQKQYTN
;
A
#
# COMPACT_ATOMS: atom_id res chain seq x y z
N MET A 1 46.13 -50.74 -17.11
CA MET A 1 46.16 -51.61 -15.92
C MET A 1 45.27 -50.93 -14.87
N ALA A 2 44.22 -51.45 -14.36
CA ALA A 2 43.55 -52.73 -14.33
C ALA A 2 42.03 -52.49 -14.34
N SER A 3 41.33 -53.36 -15.07
CA SER A 3 39.89 -53.52 -15.12
C SER A 3 39.35 -54.14 -13.85
N ILE A 4 38.20 -53.68 -13.33
CA ILE A 4 37.31 -54.50 -12.49
C ILE A 4 35.87 -54.32 -12.91
N SER A 5 35.36 -55.30 -13.63
CA SER A 5 33.98 -55.65 -13.87
C SER A 5 33.42 -56.45 -12.69
N ARG A 6 32.21 -56.11 -12.17
CA ARG A 6 31.34 -56.99 -11.36
C ARG A 6 29.87 -56.68 -11.68
N VAL A 7 29.27 -57.50 -12.56
CA VAL A 7 28.31 -58.58 -12.32
C VAL A 7 27.09 -58.20 -11.48
N PHE A 8 25.99 -57.92 -12.20
CA PHE A 8 24.61 -57.92 -11.64
C PHE A 8 24.03 -59.33 -11.81
N ARG A 9 23.56 -59.94 -10.73
CA ARG A 9 22.69 -61.14 -10.71
C ARG A 9 21.26 -60.68 -10.39
N PRO A 10 20.23 -61.18 -11.08
CA PRO A 10 18.83 -60.92 -10.74
C PRO A 10 18.36 -61.90 -9.66
N LEU A 11 17.72 -61.40 -8.62
CA LEU A 11 16.99 -62.18 -7.62
C LEU A 11 15.52 -62.23 -8.01
N SER A 12 15.09 -63.43 -8.43
CA SER A 12 13.69 -63.81 -8.54
C SER A 12 13.09 -63.99 -7.13
N ARG A 13 12.03 -63.27 -6.80
CA ARG A 13 11.16 -63.61 -5.66
C ARG A 13 9.72 -63.72 -6.12
N SER A 14 9.21 -64.93 -5.92
CA SER A 14 7.85 -65.38 -6.09
C SER A 14 6.87 -64.61 -5.24
N ALA A 15 5.74 -64.18 -5.84
CA ALA A 15 4.61 -63.62 -5.15
C ALA A 15 3.74 -64.70 -4.49
N PRO A 16 3.22 -64.47 -3.27
CA PRO A 16 2.21 -65.37 -2.70
C PRO A 16 0.81 -64.99 -3.22
N SER A 17 0.08 -66.03 -3.66
CA SER A 17 -1.31 -65.97 -4.06
C SER A 17 -2.22 -65.68 -2.84
N VAL A 18 -2.92 -64.54 -2.86
CA VAL A 18 -4.01 -64.25 -1.89
C VAL A 18 -5.33 -64.72 -2.49
N ARG A 19 -5.97 -65.67 -1.83
CA ARG A 19 -7.35 -66.09 -2.12
C ARG A 19 -8.32 -64.99 -1.74
N LEU A 20 -9.09 -64.46 -2.70
CA LEU A 20 -10.22 -63.59 -2.49
C LEU A 20 -11.40 -64.39 -1.95
N SER A 21 -11.76 -64.14 -0.71
CA SER A 21 -13.02 -64.59 -0.10
C SER A 21 -14.17 -63.65 -0.57
N SER A 22 -15.19 -64.27 -1.20
CA SER A 22 -16.42 -63.59 -1.60
C SER A 22 -17.19 -63.16 -0.37
N LYS A 23 -17.23 -61.86 -0.08
CA LYS A 23 -18.24 -61.24 0.81
C LYS A 23 -19.20 -60.40 0.01
N ARG A 24 -20.44 -60.66 0.27
CA ARG A 24 -21.72 -60.14 -0.33
C ARG A 24 -21.65 -58.66 -0.62
N LEU A 25 -22.04 -58.31 -1.84
CA LEU A 25 -22.41 -56.95 -2.24
C LEU A 25 -23.65 -56.48 -1.42
N ALA A 26 -23.44 -55.45 -0.60
CA ALA A 26 -24.55 -54.70 -0.01
C ALA A 26 -25.11 -53.76 -1.08
N THR A 27 -26.36 -53.94 -1.39
CA THR A 27 -27.11 -53.10 -2.33
C THR A 27 -27.19 -51.68 -1.80
N TYR A 28 -26.57 -50.76 -2.49
CA TYR A 28 -26.66 -49.32 -2.25
C TYR A 28 -28.03 -48.83 -2.67
N ARG A 29 -28.89 -48.46 -1.71
CA ARG A 29 -30.15 -47.73 -2.01
C ARG A 29 -29.81 -46.25 -2.14
N PRO A 30 -30.10 -45.58 -3.26
CA PRO A 30 -29.94 -44.15 -3.35
C PRO A 30 -31.01 -43.45 -2.47
N ILE A 31 -30.54 -42.66 -1.52
CA ILE A 31 -31.40 -41.74 -0.77
C ILE A 31 -31.80 -40.63 -1.77
N ARG A 32 -33.04 -40.68 -2.24
CA ARG A 32 -33.66 -39.55 -2.94
C ARG A 32 -34.04 -38.50 -1.90
N SER A 33 -33.15 -37.56 -1.59
CA SER A 33 -33.52 -36.28 -1.01
C SER A 33 -34.17 -35.43 -2.10
N ALA A 34 -35.50 -35.41 -2.13
CA ALA A 34 -36.23 -34.41 -2.87
C ALA A 34 -36.11 -33.08 -2.16
N CYS A 35 -35.12 -32.27 -2.51
CA CYS A 35 -35.17 -30.84 -2.25
C CYS A 35 -36.29 -30.26 -3.09
N ALA A 36 -37.44 -29.97 -2.49
CA ALA A 36 -38.47 -29.17 -3.11
C ALA A 36 -37.93 -27.74 -3.27
N PHE A 37 -37.48 -27.41 -4.47
CA PHE A 37 -37.23 -26.01 -4.84
C PHE A 37 -38.58 -25.30 -4.89
N SER A 38 -38.77 -24.33 -4.00
CA SER A 38 -39.90 -23.40 -4.03
C SER A 38 -39.89 -22.67 -5.38
N THR A 39 -40.92 -22.87 -6.19
CA THR A 39 -41.16 -22.18 -7.44
C THR A 39 -41.86 -20.84 -7.22
N THR A 40 -41.39 -20.01 -6.30
CA THR A 40 -41.78 -18.61 -6.29
C THR A 40 -41.09 -17.94 -7.48
N PRO A 41 -41.81 -17.26 -8.39
CA PRO A 41 -41.13 -16.54 -9.47
C PRO A 41 -40.30 -15.43 -8.85
N ARG A 42 -38.98 -15.64 -8.79
CA ARG A 42 -38.02 -14.54 -8.57
C ARG A 42 -38.27 -13.54 -9.70
N ARG A 43 -38.50 -12.27 -9.34
CA ARG A 43 -38.27 -11.17 -10.29
C ARG A 43 -36.92 -11.48 -10.94
N ARG A 44 -36.84 -11.32 -12.23
CA ARG A 44 -35.57 -11.27 -12.97
C ARG A 44 -34.82 -10.07 -12.42
N ASP A 45 -34.13 -10.28 -11.30
CA ASP A 45 -33.00 -9.43 -10.96
C ASP A 45 -32.03 -9.63 -12.12
N GLU A 46 -31.57 -8.54 -12.70
CA GLU A 46 -30.49 -8.53 -13.69
C GLU A 46 -29.46 -9.56 -13.23
N GLU A 47 -29.17 -10.56 -14.04
CA GLU A 47 -28.11 -11.52 -13.75
C GLU A 47 -26.84 -10.73 -13.61
N LEU A 48 -26.45 -10.45 -12.34
CA LEU A 48 -25.15 -9.90 -12.02
C LEU A 48 -24.13 -10.95 -12.47
N THR A 49 -23.67 -10.82 -13.70
CA THR A 49 -22.50 -11.58 -14.16
C THR A 49 -21.36 -11.25 -13.23
N PRO A 50 -20.73 -12.25 -12.57
CA PRO A 50 -19.62 -12.01 -11.68
C PRO A 50 -18.53 -11.25 -12.43
N THR A 51 -18.26 -10.01 -12.01
CA THR A 51 -17.23 -9.19 -12.63
C THR A 51 -15.87 -9.62 -12.06
N PRO A 52 -14.82 -9.75 -12.89
CA PRO A 52 -13.47 -10.01 -12.38
C PRO A 52 -13.07 -8.97 -11.32
N ILE A 53 -12.35 -9.39 -10.29
CA ILE A 53 -11.96 -8.52 -9.17
C ILE A 53 -11.10 -7.32 -9.61
N SER A 54 -10.36 -7.49 -10.71
CA SER A 54 -9.53 -6.46 -11.34
C SER A 54 -10.27 -5.64 -12.39
N HIS A 55 -11.57 -5.85 -12.55
CA HIS A 55 -12.39 -5.05 -13.47
C HIS A 55 -12.57 -3.65 -12.87
N LEU A 56 -12.25 -2.64 -13.66
CA LEU A 56 -12.46 -1.25 -13.31
C LEU A 56 -13.81 -0.78 -13.85
N SER A 57 -14.55 -0.01 -13.07
CA SER A 57 -15.70 0.74 -13.56
C SER A 57 -15.27 1.79 -14.59
N ASP A 58 -16.21 2.37 -15.32
CA ASP A 58 -15.90 3.42 -16.30
C ASP A 58 -15.16 4.60 -15.66
N ILE A 59 -15.56 5.00 -14.46
CA ILE A 59 -14.92 6.10 -13.70
C ILE A 59 -13.50 5.72 -13.28
N GLU A 60 -13.30 4.51 -12.78
CA GLU A 60 -11.97 4.03 -12.38
C GLU A 60 -11.04 3.84 -13.59
N SER A 61 -11.59 3.41 -14.73
CA SER A 61 -10.84 3.32 -16.00
C SER A 61 -10.43 4.70 -16.50
N LEU A 62 -11.32 5.68 -16.43
CA LEU A 62 -11.02 7.07 -16.77
C LEU A 62 -9.94 7.65 -15.84
N MET A 63 -10.00 7.34 -14.53
CA MET A 63 -8.96 7.71 -13.57
C MET A 63 -7.61 7.09 -13.96
N ALA A 64 -7.58 5.78 -14.26
CA ALA A 64 -6.36 5.09 -14.67
C ALA A 64 -5.73 5.75 -15.91
N ASP A 65 -6.52 5.99 -16.95
CA ASP A 65 -6.03 6.57 -18.21
C ASP A 65 -5.53 8.01 -18.00
N SER A 66 -6.28 8.83 -17.26
CA SER A 66 -5.92 10.22 -16.98
C SER A 66 -4.65 10.34 -16.16
N VAL A 67 -4.54 9.54 -15.09
CA VAL A 67 -3.36 9.54 -14.20
C VAL A 67 -2.14 8.95 -14.91
N SER A 68 -2.32 7.87 -15.68
CA SER A 68 -1.23 7.28 -16.47
C SER A 68 -0.67 8.29 -17.46
N LYS A 69 -1.52 9.01 -18.19
CA LYS A 69 -1.11 10.08 -19.12
C LYS A 69 -0.40 11.20 -18.39
N PHE A 70 -0.97 11.74 -17.33
CA PHE A 70 -0.36 12.78 -16.50
C PHE A 70 1.01 12.34 -15.97
N ALA A 71 1.13 11.13 -15.46
CA ALA A 71 2.39 10.60 -14.95
C ALA A 71 3.47 10.52 -16.02
N GLN A 72 3.14 10.06 -17.24
CA GLN A 72 4.09 9.98 -18.35
C GLN A 72 4.49 11.37 -18.88
N GLU A 73 3.56 12.31 -18.98
CA GLU A 73 3.81 13.62 -19.58
C GLU A 73 4.44 14.62 -18.60
N GLN A 74 4.03 14.61 -17.30
CA GLN A 74 4.41 15.63 -16.34
C GLN A 74 5.40 15.13 -15.28
N ILE A 75 5.36 13.84 -14.89
CA ILE A 75 6.22 13.27 -13.84
C ILE A 75 7.48 12.66 -14.45
N ALA A 76 7.35 11.77 -15.45
CA ALA A 76 8.47 11.02 -15.99
C ALA A 76 9.69 11.89 -16.38
N PRO A 77 9.52 13.07 -17.00
CA PRO A 77 10.66 13.94 -17.33
C PRO A 77 11.42 14.49 -16.11
N LYS A 78 10.78 14.55 -14.95
CA LYS A 78 11.33 15.16 -13.72
C LYS A 78 11.89 14.14 -12.72
N VAL A 79 11.62 12.84 -12.91
CA VAL A 79 11.93 11.78 -11.94
C VAL A 79 13.39 11.78 -11.50
N ARG A 80 14.33 11.88 -12.45
CA ARG A 80 15.76 11.88 -12.16
C ARG A 80 16.16 13.10 -11.34
N ASP A 81 15.78 14.28 -11.79
CA ASP A 81 16.17 15.53 -11.14
C ASP A 81 15.62 15.59 -9.71
N MET A 82 14.37 15.14 -9.50
CA MET A 82 13.78 15.04 -8.16
C MET A 82 14.49 14.02 -7.27
N ASP A 83 14.89 12.86 -7.80
CA ASP A 83 15.64 11.85 -7.03
C ASP A 83 17.03 12.37 -6.65
N GLU A 84 17.75 13.01 -7.57
CA GLU A 84 19.08 13.56 -7.31
C GLU A 84 19.06 14.75 -6.34
N ALA A 85 18.11 15.66 -6.53
CA ALA A 85 17.91 16.81 -5.64
C ALA A 85 17.33 16.40 -4.27
N GLU A 86 16.83 15.17 -4.14
CA GLU A 86 16.12 14.69 -2.95
C GLU A 86 14.92 15.57 -2.60
N THR A 87 14.27 16.19 -3.56
CA THR A 87 13.22 17.18 -3.34
C THR A 87 12.12 17.05 -4.39
N MET A 88 10.87 17.15 -3.95
CA MET A 88 9.71 17.17 -4.84
C MET A 88 9.66 18.51 -5.59
N ASP A 89 9.34 18.47 -6.87
CA ASP A 89 9.13 19.66 -7.69
C ASP A 89 7.85 20.38 -7.22
N ALA A 90 7.96 21.64 -6.82
CA ALA A 90 6.85 22.40 -6.26
C ALA A 90 5.71 22.61 -7.28
N ALA A 91 6.04 22.87 -8.56
CA ALA A 91 5.02 23.02 -9.59
C ALA A 91 4.29 21.70 -9.86
N LEU A 92 4.96 20.55 -9.69
CA LEU A 92 4.30 19.25 -9.78
C LEU A 92 3.30 19.05 -8.63
N VAL A 93 3.61 19.52 -7.42
CA VAL A 93 2.65 19.45 -6.28
C VAL A 93 1.40 20.29 -6.58
N GLU A 94 1.55 21.47 -7.14
CA GLU A 94 0.41 22.31 -7.58
C GLU A 94 -0.43 21.57 -8.63
N GLN A 95 0.21 20.97 -9.63
CA GLN A 95 -0.48 20.17 -10.66
C GLN A 95 -1.23 18.98 -10.09
N LEU A 96 -0.74 18.30 -9.04
CA LEU A 96 -1.46 17.22 -8.38
C LEU A 96 -2.79 17.69 -7.76
N PHE A 97 -2.82 18.89 -7.19
CA PHE A 97 -4.05 19.53 -6.72
C PHE A 97 -4.97 19.89 -7.89
N GLU A 98 -4.45 20.51 -8.94
CA GLU A 98 -5.23 20.88 -10.14
C GLU A 98 -5.87 19.67 -10.83
N GLN A 99 -5.21 18.53 -10.83
CA GLN A 99 -5.75 17.27 -11.34
C GLN A 99 -6.75 16.58 -10.40
N GLY A 100 -7.04 17.16 -9.22
CA GLY A 100 -7.95 16.59 -8.22
C GLY A 100 -7.37 15.36 -7.49
N LEU A 101 -6.10 15.03 -7.68
CA LEU A 101 -5.46 13.84 -7.11
C LEU A 101 -5.20 13.97 -5.61
N MET A 102 -5.35 15.16 -5.04
CA MET A 102 -5.16 15.40 -3.61
C MET A 102 -6.48 15.34 -2.82
N GLY A 103 -7.63 15.22 -3.49
CA GLY A 103 -8.93 15.14 -2.84
C GLY A 103 -9.84 14.07 -3.46
N ILE A 104 -9.33 12.89 -3.75
CA ILE A 104 -10.04 11.86 -4.54
C ILE A 104 -11.34 11.43 -3.85
N GLU A 105 -11.31 11.09 -2.55
CA GLU A 105 -12.49 10.69 -1.79
C GLU A 105 -13.20 11.85 -1.07
N ILE A 106 -12.63 13.08 -1.10
CA ILE A 106 -13.28 14.25 -0.52
C ILE A 106 -14.52 14.59 -1.35
N PRO A 107 -15.70 14.81 -0.71
CA PRO A 107 -16.92 15.20 -1.42
C PRO A 107 -16.75 16.50 -2.23
N GLU A 108 -17.47 16.61 -3.34
CA GLU A 108 -17.45 17.78 -4.23
C GLU A 108 -17.81 19.08 -3.49
N GLU A 109 -18.71 19.03 -2.51
CA GLU A 109 -19.09 20.18 -1.67
C GLU A 109 -17.92 20.81 -0.89
N TYR A 110 -16.83 20.04 -0.71
CA TYR A 110 -15.57 20.51 -0.10
C TYR A 110 -14.43 20.65 -1.13
N GLY A 111 -14.76 20.66 -2.43
CA GLY A 111 -13.80 20.85 -3.51
C GLY A 111 -13.00 19.60 -3.90
N GLY A 112 -13.39 18.42 -3.44
CA GLY A 112 -12.80 17.16 -3.83
C GLY A 112 -13.43 16.54 -5.09
N ALA A 113 -12.96 15.37 -5.50
CA ALA A 113 -13.46 14.65 -6.68
C ALA A 113 -14.67 13.74 -6.38
N GLY A 114 -14.99 13.49 -5.13
CA GLY A 114 -16.14 12.67 -4.70
C GLY A 114 -16.11 11.22 -5.20
N MET A 115 -14.92 10.70 -5.52
CA MET A 115 -14.75 9.36 -6.06
C MET A 115 -14.64 8.31 -4.95
N ASN A 116 -14.66 7.03 -5.35
CA ASN A 116 -14.55 5.91 -4.41
C ASN A 116 -13.08 5.61 -4.03
N PHE A 117 -12.89 4.76 -3.03
CA PHE A 117 -11.57 4.36 -2.54
C PHE A 117 -10.76 3.61 -3.61
N THR A 118 -11.38 2.77 -4.42
CA THR A 118 -10.67 2.05 -5.48
C THR A 118 -10.12 3.01 -6.52
N ALA A 119 -10.79 4.12 -6.83
CA ALA A 119 -10.24 5.16 -7.71
C ALA A 119 -8.95 5.77 -7.11
N ALA A 120 -8.89 5.98 -5.79
CA ALA A 120 -7.66 6.42 -5.13
C ALA A 120 -6.55 5.36 -5.24
N ILE A 121 -6.87 4.09 -5.06
CA ILE A 121 -5.93 2.96 -5.20
C ILE A 121 -5.38 2.86 -6.63
N VAL A 122 -6.23 3.04 -7.64
CA VAL A 122 -5.84 3.07 -9.06
C VAL A 122 -4.89 4.25 -9.33
N ALA A 123 -5.21 5.44 -8.84
CA ALA A 123 -4.35 6.61 -8.99
C ALA A 123 -2.96 6.39 -8.36
N ILE A 124 -2.90 5.86 -7.15
CA ILE A 124 -1.65 5.54 -6.44
C ILE A 124 -0.82 4.53 -7.23
N GLU A 125 -1.44 3.49 -7.79
CA GLU A 125 -0.77 2.48 -8.60
C GLU A 125 -0.16 3.08 -9.89
N GLU A 126 -0.94 3.86 -10.66
CA GLU A 126 -0.48 4.48 -11.91
C GLU A 126 0.63 5.52 -11.68
N LEU A 127 0.56 6.31 -10.61
CA LEU A 127 1.64 7.22 -10.22
C LEU A 127 2.92 6.45 -9.87
N ALA A 128 2.82 5.37 -9.10
CA ALA A 128 3.96 4.58 -8.66
C ALA A 128 4.66 3.85 -9.80
N ARG A 129 3.95 3.58 -10.88
CA ARG A 129 4.50 3.00 -12.12
C ARG A 129 5.55 3.91 -12.76
N VAL A 130 5.46 5.22 -12.50
CA VAL A 130 6.40 6.24 -12.99
C VAL A 130 7.33 6.72 -11.88
N ASP A 131 6.79 7.17 -10.75
CA ASP A 131 7.59 7.59 -9.58
C ASP A 131 6.92 7.26 -8.24
N PRO A 132 7.47 6.29 -7.48
CA PRO A 132 7.00 5.96 -6.15
C PRO A 132 7.07 7.12 -5.14
N SER A 133 7.94 8.13 -5.35
CA SER A 133 8.02 9.30 -4.47
C SER A 133 6.80 10.20 -4.59
N VAL A 134 6.29 10.39 -5.81
CA VAL A 134 5.06 11.14 -6.07
C VAL A 134 3.85 10.34 -5.58
N SER A 135 3.85 9.04 -5.86
CA SER A 135 2.78 8.14 -5.42
C SER A 135 2.58 8.14 -3.90
N VAL A 136 3.66 8.06 -3.10
CA VAL A 136 3.53 8.08 -1.62
C VAL A 136 3.04 9.43 -1.10
N MET A 137 3.35 10.53 -1.79
CA MET A 137 2.82 11.85 -1.42
C MET A 137 1.30 11.88 -1.52
N VAL A 138 0.77 11.40 -2.63
CA VAL A 138 -0.67 11.31 -2.90
C VAL A 138 -1.34 10.28 -1.98
N ASP A 139 -0.71 9.13 -1.76
CA ASP A 139 -1.22 8.08 -0.89
C ASP A 139 -1.39 8.55 0.55
N VAL A 140 -0.34 9.04 1.20
CA VAL A 140 -0.39 9.52 2.59
C VAL A 140 -1.41 10.65 2.77
N HIS A 141 -1.52 11.53 1.79
CA HIS A 141 -2.47 12.62 1.83
C HIS A 141 -3.92 12.11 1.77
N ASN A 142 -4.24 11.20 0.85
CA ASN A 142 -5.60 10.68 0.68
C ASN A 142 -5.95 9.62 1.73
N THR A 143 -5.16 8.54 1.83
CA THR A 143 -5.52 7.37 2.64
C THR A 143 -5.32 7.56 4.14
N LEU A 144 -4.47 8.50 4.56
CA LEU A 144 -4.23 8.76 5.97
C LEU A 144 -4.83 10.10 6.42
N VAL A 145 -4.44 11.23 5.80
CA VAL A 145 -4.83 12.56 6.28
C VAL A 145 -6.29 12.87 5.98
N ASN A 146 -6.70 12.77 4.70
CA ASN A 146 -8.07 13.03 4.31
C ASN A 146 -9.04 12.06 4.99
N THR A 147 -8.69 10.76 5.04
CA THR A 147 -9.46 9.73 5.74
C THR A 147 -9.62 10.05 7.23
N ALA A 148 -8.57 10.55 7.90
CA ALA A 148 -8.65 10.91 9.31
C ALA A 148 -9.72 11.98 9.55
N ILE A 149 -9.73 13.02 8.72
CA ILE A 149 -10.69 14.12 8.86
C ILE A 149 -12.08 13.71 8.42
N LEU A 150 -12.22 13.01 7.28
CA LEU A 150 -13.51 12.53 6.77
C LEU A 150 -14.24 11.63 7.78
N ARG A 151 -13.52 10.75 8.48
CA ARG A 151 -14.14 9.77 9.38
C ARG A 151 -14.34 10.26 10.80
N TYR A 152 -13.40 11.05 11.31
CA TYR A 152 -13.35 11.41 12.72
C TYR A 152 -13.52 12.91 12.97
N GLY A 153 -13.52 13.71 11.91
CA GLY A 153 -13.85 15.13 11.97
C GLY A 153 -15.35 15.34 12.25
N ASN A 154 -15.66 16.40 12.96
CA ASN A 154 -17.03 16.89 13.09
C ASN A 154 -17.38 17.83 11.93
N PRO A 155 -18.65 18.27 11.77
CA PRO A 155 -19.05 19.16 10.67
C PRO A 155 -18.26 20.47 10.58
N GLN A 156 -17.77 20.99 11.71
CA GLN A 156 -16.89 22.16 11.71
C GLN A 156 -15.50 21.83 11.17
N SER A 157 -14.93 20.70 11.58
CA SER A 157 -13.65 20.21 11.06
C SER A 157 -13.71 19.97 9.55
N HIS A 158 -14.81 19.38 9.05
CA HIS A 158 -15.00 19.16 7.61
C HIS A 158 -14.98 20.48 6.84
N ARG A 159 -15.78 21.47 7.26
CA ARG A 159 -15.81 22.80 6.62
C ARG A 159 -14.49 23.56 6.70
N THR A 160 -13.71 23.33 7.76
CA THR A 160 -12.44 24.04 7.96
C THR A 160 -11.30 23.43 7.17
N TRP A 161 -11.17 22.08 7.18
CA TRP A 161 -9.97 21.39 6.72
C TRP A 161 -10.10 20.77 5.34
N LEU A 162 -11.25 20.16 4.99
CA LEU A 162 -11.39 19.46 3.71
C LEU A 162 -11.20 20.37 2.50
N PRO A 163 -11.75 21.62 2.46
CA PRO A 163 -11.46 22.52 1.33
C PRO A 163 -9.98 22.87 1.18
N LYS A 164 -9.26 23.04 2.29
CA LYS A 164 -7.81 23.30 2.24
C LYS A 164 -7.06 22.09 1.68
N LEU A 165 -7.40 20.89 2.15
CA LEU A 165 -6.76 19.64 1.76
C LEU A 165 -7.05 19.23 0.31
N SER A 166 -8.22 19.60 -0.23
CA SER A 166 -8.55 19.30 -1.62
C SER A 166 -7.95 20.28 -2.63
N THR A 167 -7.61 21.52 -2.23
CA THR A 167 -7.29 22.59 -3.18
C THR A 167 -5.88 23.17 -3.10
N GLY A 168 -5.08 22.89 -2.07
CA GLY A 168 -3.74 23.50 -2.03
C GLY A 168 -2.93 23.25 -0.76
N THR A 169 -3.44 22.54 0.24
CA THR A 169 -2.71 22.30 1.48
C THR A 169 -2.42 20.80 1.64
N LEU A 170 -1.17 20.44 1.56
CA LEU A 170 -0.74 19.07 1.79
C LEU A 170 -0.81 18.72 3.29
N GLY A 171 -1.05 17.44 3.60
CA GLY A 171 -1.09 16.96 4.96
C GLY A 171 -0.09 15.86 5.26
N SER A 172 0.26 15.73 6.55
CA SER A 172 1.13 14.70 7.11
C SER A 172 0.45 13.95 8.25
N PHE A 173 0.76 12.65 8.37
CA PHE A 173 0.27 11.78 9.44
C PHE A 173 1.39 11.48 10.44
N CYS A 174 1.24 11.97 11.68
CA CYS A 174 2.33 12.04 12.65
C CYS A 174 2.10 11.08 13.82
N LEU A 175 2.34 9.79 13.59
CA LEU A 175 2.21 8.74 14.60
C LEU A 175 3.58 8.33 15.17
N SER A 176 4.53 7.94 14.30
CA SER A 176 5.80 7.35 14.65
C SER A 176 6.73 8.29 15.42
N GLU A 177 7.53 7.73 16.34
CA GLU A 177 8.52 8.42 17.15
C GLU A 177 9.87 7.68 17.12
N PRO A 178 10.97 8.28 17.59
CA PRO A 178 12.27 7.61 17.62
C PRO A 178 12.25 6.25 18.34
N VAL A 179 11.41 6.11 19.36
CA VAL A 179 11.27 4.89 20.18
C VAL A 179 9.99 4.10 19.92
N SER A 180 9.13 4.58 19.04
CA SER A 180 7.79 4.01 18.76
C SER A 180 7.56 3.93 17.25
N GLY A 181 8.01 2.82 16.65
CA GLY A 181 7.82 2.48 15.25
C GLY A 181 6.84 1.31 15.09
N SER A 182 7.34 0.06 15.11
CA SER A 182 6.48 -1.14 15.07
C SER A 182 5.58 -1.27 16.28
N ASP A 183 6.03 -0.84 17.46
CA ASP A 183 5.20 -0.62 18.65
C ASP A 183 4.61 0.79 18.61
N ALA A 184 3.67 1.01 17.69
CA ALA A 184 3.17 2.34 17.34
C ALA A 184 2.43 3.04 18.50
N PHE A 185 2.02 2.29 19.52
CA PHE A 185 1.24 2.83 20.64
C PHE A 185 2.03 3.00 21.93
N ALA A 186 3.34 2.75 21.91
CA ALA A 186 4.29 3.10 22.97
C ALA A 186 4.80 4.54 22.83
N LEU A 187 4.04 5.42 22.15
CA LEU A 187 4.43 6.80 21.89
C LEU A 187 4.60 7.61 23.19
N GLN A 188 5.56 8.53 23.20
CA GLN A 188 5.95 9.34 24.34
C GLN A 188 5.53 10.80 24.21
N THR A 189 5.15 11.27 23.03
CA THR A 189 4.59 12.62 22.84
C THR A 189 3.36 12.78 23.72
N LYS A 190 3.38 13.82 24.57
CA LYS A 190 2.33 14.10 25.56
C LYS A 190 1.47 15.26 25.11
N ALA A 191 0.20 15.22 25.50
CA ALA A 191 -0.69 16.35 25.46
C ALA A 191 -1.22 16.63 26.86
N GLU A 192 -1.45 17.90 27.18
CA GLU A 192 -2.05 18.36 28.43
C GLU A 192 -3.21 19.29 28.13
N LYS A 193 -4.27 19.21 28.95
CA LYS A 193 -5.41 20.13 28.86
C LYS A 193 -5.02 21.51 29.38
N THR A 194 -5.44 22.53 28.66
CA THR A 194 -5.36 23.93 29.11
C THR A 194 -6.78 24.50 29.23
N ALA A 195 -6.91 25.73 29.69
CA ALA A 195 -8.21 26.40 29.75
C ALA A 195 -8.92 26.48 28.38
N ASP A 196 -8.14 26.77 27.32
CA ASP A 196 -8.65 27.08 25.98
C ASP A 196 -8.38 25.97 24.94
N GLY A 197 -7.70 24.90 25.32
CA GLY A 197 -7.35 23.82 24.39
C GLY A 197 -6.41 22.79 24.95
N TYR A 198 -5.31 22.54 24.23
CA TYR A 198 -4.31 21.54 24.58
C TYR A 198 -2.90 22.08 24.35
N LYS A 199 -1.94 21.55 25.09
CA LYS A 199 -0.52 21.80 24.94
C LYS A 199 0.17 20.48 24.59
N ILE A 200 0.97 20.45 23.51
CA ILE A 200 1.66 19.25 23.02
C ILE A 200 3.16 19.42 23.21
N ASN A 201 3.80 18.38 23.75
CA ASN A 201 5.25 18.28 23.94
C ASN A 201 5.75 16.91 23.48
N GLY A 202 6.84 16.89 22.71
CA GLY A 202 7.46 15.67 22.22
C GLY A 202 8.09 15.79 20.84
N SER A 203 8.27 14.64 20.19
CA SER A 203 8.93 14.59 18.88
C SER A 203 8.31 13.46 18.05
N LYS A 204 8.14 13.70 16.75
CA LYS A 204 7.72 12.69 15.77
C LYS A 204 8.84 12.44 14.78
N MET A 205 8.92 11.21 14.25
CA MET A 205 9.98 10.80 13.33
C MET A 205 9.42 10.02 12.16
N TRP A 206 10.12 10.05 11.03
CA TRP A 206 9.75 9.40 9.78
C TRP A 206 8.47 9.98 9.14
N ILE A 207 8.23 11.29 9.33
CA ILE A 207 6.98 11.91 8.86
C ILE A 207 7.10 12.28 7.38
N THR A 208 6.30 11.58 6.58
CA THR A 208 6.17 11.79 5.13
C THR A 208 5.48 13.12 4.83
N ASN A 209 5.85 13.77 3.74
CA ASN A 209 5.31 15.07 3.27
C ASN A 209 5.61 16.27 4.19
N ALA A 210 6.38 16.10 5.25
CA ALA A 210 6.47 17.12 6.30
C ALA A 210 7.00 18.48 5.84
N MET A 211 7.92 18.51 4.85
CA MET A 211 8.44 19.78 4.32
C MET A 211 7.38 20.57 3.57
N GLU A 212 6.56 19.88 2.81
CA GLU A 212 5.53 20.43 1.92
C GLU A 212 4.20 20.66 2.64
N SER A 213 3.94 19.93 3.74
CA SER A 213 2.67 19.97 4.46
C SER A 213 2.39 21.28 5.18
N GLY A 214 1.12 21.68 5.15
CA GLY A 214 0.57 22.76 5.97
C GLY A 214 -0.25 22.26 7.15
N ILE A 215 -0.71 21.00 7.12
CA ILE A 215 -1.57 20.37 8.15
C ILE A 215 -0.95 19.07 8.60
N PHE A 216 -0.96 18.82 9.93
CA PHE A 216 -0.37 17.65 10.57
C PHE A 216 -1.38 16.98 11.50
N ILE A 217 -1.70 15.71 11.24
CA ILE A 217 -2.51 14.89 12.16
C ILE A 217 -1.57 14.28 13.18
N VAL A 218 -1.60 14.77 14.41
CA VAL A 218 -0.64 14.44 15.47
C VAL A 218 -1.30 13.56 16.54
N PHE A 219 -0.69 12.42 16.83
CA PHE A 219 -1.12 11.54 17.91
C PHE A 219 -0.25 11.80 19.15
N ALA A 220 -0.88 12.19 20.25
CA ALA A 220 -0.21 12.43 21.53
C ALA A 220 -1.01 11.80 22.67
N ASN A 221 -0.33 11.45 23.76
CA ASN A 221 -0.96 10.81 24.91
C ASN A 221 -1.43 11.87 25.91
N LEU A 222 -2.75 12.02 25.99
CA LEU A 222 -3.42 12.95 26.92
C LEU A 222 -3.51 12.41 28.35
N ASN A 223 -3.49 11.07 28.49
CA ASN A 223 -3.56 10.40 29.78
C ASN A 223 -2.60 9.20 29.83
N PRO A 224 -1.30 9.41 30.13
CA PRO A 224 -0.31 8.35 30.16
C PRO A 224 -0.62 7.21 31.13
N SER A 225 -1.37 7.48 32.22
CA SER A 225 -1.76 6.45 33.20
C SER A 225 -2.69 5.36 32.60
N GLN A 226 -3.39 5.68 31.51
CA GLN A 226 -4.22 4.75 30.76
C GLN A 226 -3.48 4.03 29.63
N GLY A 227 -2.17 4.20 29.52
CA GLY A 227 -1.35 3.64 28.43
C GLY A 227 -1.86 4.11 27.04
N TYR A 228 -1.98 3.18 26.10
CA TYR A 228 -2.44 3.49 24.75
C TYR A 228 -3.88 4.04 24.66
N LYS A 229 -4.72 3.80 25.68
CA LYS A 229 -6.09 4.34 25.76
C LYS A 229 -6.15 5.83 26.06
N GLY A 230 -5.02 6.44 26.46
CA GLY A 230 -4.92 7.89 26.60
C GLY A 230 -4.52 8.62 25.33
N ILE A 231 -4.19 7.88 24.24
CA ILE A 231 -3.78 8.49 22.98
C ILE A 231 -4.96 9.20 22.32
N THR A 232 -4.72 10.43 21.91
CA THR A 232 -5.68 11.35 21.32
C THR A 232 -5.10 11.91 20.01
N ALA A 233 -5.95 12.21 19.04
CA ALA A 233 -5.54 12.79 17.76
C ALA A 233 -5.84 14.29 17.72
N PHE A 234 -4.90 15.06 17.16
CA PHE A 234 -4.96 16.51 17.08
C PHE A 234 -4.58 17.00 15.69
N ILE A 235 -5.11 18.14 15.28
CA ILE A 235 -4.74 18.85 14.06
C ILE A 235 -3.83 20.00 14.40
N VAL A 236 -2.60 20.01 13.87
CA VAL A 236 -1.62 21.08 14.05
C VAL A 236 -1.33 21.72 12.71
N GLU A 237 -1.36 23.05 12.63
CA GLU A 237 -1.00 23.80 11.43
C GLU A 237 0.49 24.14 11.42
N LYS A 238 1.07 24.21 10.22
CA LYS A 238 2.42 24.73 10.01
C LYS A 238 2.50 26.17 10.50
N GLY A 239 3.57 26.49 11.22
CA GLY A 239 3.74 27.83 11.78
C GLY A 239 3.12 28.03 13.18
N THR A 240 2.45 27.03 13.75
CA THR A 240 2.03 27.09 15.16
C THR A 240 3.25 27.29 16.06
N PRO A 241 3.24 28.29 16.98
CA PRO A 241 4.37 28.53 17.87
C PRO A 241 4.79 27.27 18.63
N GLY A 242 6.10 27.00 18.71
CA GLY A 242 6.67 25.81 19.33
C GLY A 242 6.73 24.58 18.42
N PHE A 243 6.04 24.59 17.26
CA PHE A 243 6.13 23.53 16.27
C PHE A 243 7.26 23.80 15.27
N SER A 244 8.12 22.81 15.04
CA SER A 244 9.20 22.90 14.06
C SER A 244 9.45 21.60 13.31
N ILE A 245 9.81 21.74 12.04
CA ILE A 245 10.33 20.65 11.20
C ILE A 245 11.85 20.68 11.37
N ALA A 246 12.41 19.66 12.03
CA ALA A 246 13.81 19.66 12.44
C ALA A 246 14.74 19.15 11.34
N LYS A 247 14.69 17.87 11.03
CA LYS A 247 15.64 17.23 10.12
C LYS A 247 14.90 16.49 9.01
N LYS A 248 15.31 16.74 7.75
CA LYS A 248 14.96 15.91 6.61
C LYS A 248 15.95 14.75 6.51
N GLU A 249 15.45 13.52 6.45
CA GLU A 249 16.29 12.34 6.39
C GLU A 249 16.76 12.04 4.97
N LYS A 250 18.06 11.73 4.83
CA LYS A 250 18.62 11.20 3.58
C LYS A 250 18.31 9.72 3.49
N LYS A 251 17.71 9.29 2.38
CA LYS A 251 17.15 7.95 2.24
C LYS A 251 17.78 7.16 1.11
N LEU A 252 17.65 5.84 1.18
CA LEU A 252 18.05 4.91 0.12
C LEU A 252 17.21 5.13 -1.14
N GLY A 253 15.89 5.18 -1.00
CA GLY A 253 14.92 5.31 -2.08
C GLY A 253 13.81 6.29 -1.72
N ILE A 254 12.84 6.48 -2.62
CA ILE A 254 11.80 7.51 -2.56
C ILE A 254 12.34 8.87 -2.11
N ARG A 255 13.47 9.24 -2.68
CA ARG A 255 14.31 10.34 -2.17
C ARG A 255 13.64 11.69 -2.34
N ALA A 256 12.84 11.87 -3.39
CA ALA A 256 12.10 13.09 -3.64
C ALA A 256 11.00 13.36 -2.59
N SER A 257 10.39 12.30 -2.01
CA SER A 257 9.45 12.45 -0.89
C SER A 257 10.19 12.90 0.36
N SER A 258 9.78 14.00 0.98
CA SER A 258 10.35 14.43 2.25
C SER A 258 9.94 13.48 3.38
N THR A 259 10.90 13.20 4.26
CA THR A 259 10.67 12.38 5.46
C THR A 259 11.42 13.06 6.61
N CYS A 260 10.70 13.57 7.62
CA CYS A 260 11.30 14.48 8.57
C CYS A 260 11.09 14.06 10.03
N VAL A 261 11.91 14.65 10.88
CA VAL A 261 11.69 14.73 12.32
C VAL A 261 10.94 16.02 12.63
N LEU A 262 9.92 15.93 13.48
CA LEU A 262 9.12 17.06 13.96
C LEU A 262 9.32 17.22 15.47
N ASN A 263 9.44 18.47 15.94
CA ASN A 263 9.50 18.78 17.35
C ASN A 263 8.32 19.64 17.78
N PHE A 264 7.82 19.35 18.96
CA PHE A 264 6.74 20.06 19.63
C PHE A 264 7.26 20.52 20.99
N ASP A 265 7.37 21.83 21.18
CA ASP A 265 7.85 22.48 22.41
C ASP A 265 6.76 23.46 22.86
N ASP A 266 6.00 23.06 23.86
CA ASP A 266 4.85 23.79 24.38
C ASP A 266 3.84 24.25 23.30
N VAL A 267 3.63 23.43 22.28
CA VAL A 267 2.71 23.73 21.16
C VAL A 267 1.28 23.80 21.66
N THR A 268 0.71 25.01 21.68
CA THR A 268 -0.67 25.24 22.12
C THR A 268 -1.61 25.19 20.93
N ILE A 269 -2.69 24.40 21.02
CA ILE A 269 -3.72 24.24 20.01
C ILE A 269 -5.11 24.45 20.62
N PRO A 270 -6.07 25.04 19.89
CA PRO A 270 -7.42 25.26 20.38
C PRO A 270 -8.22 23.96 20.46
N LYS A 271 -9.29 23.94 21.26
CA LYS A 271 -10.21 22.79 21.39
C LYS A 271 -10.81 22.34 20.05
N SER A 272 -11.02 23.26 19.11
CA SER A 272 -11.54 22.98 17.77
C SER A 272 -10.63 22.08 16.93
N ASN A 273 -9.35 21.98 17.29
CA ASN A 273 -8.35 21.15 16.60
C ASN A 273 -8.21 19.74 17.22
N LEU A 274 -9.06 19.39 18.18
CA LEU A 274 -9.25 18.00 18.58
C LEU A 274 -9.88 17.22 17.41
N LEU A 275 -9.25 16.14 16.99
CA LEU A 275 -9.82 15.25 15.97
C LEU A 275 -10.56 14.09 16.66
N GLY A 276 -11.88 14.08 16.52
CA GLY A 276 -12.75 13.10 17.16
C GLY A 276 -12.86 13.29 18.68
N GLU A 277 -12.66 12.23 19.44
CA GLU A 277 -12.82 12.19 20.88
C GLU A 277 -11.50 11.92 21.61
N GLU A 278 -11.36 12.46 22.83
CA GLU A 278 -10.21 12.17 23.69
C GLU A 278 -10.09 10.68 23.98
N GLY A 279 -8.86 10.16 23.96
CA GLY A 279 -8.55 8.76 24.24
C GLY A 279 -8.96 7.76 23.15
N GLN A 280 -9.48 8.22 22.02
CA GLN A 280 -9.83 7.35 20.90
C GLN A 280 -8.77 7.30 19.80
N GLY A 281 -7.71 8.10 19.90
CA GLY A 281 -6.69 8.26 18.86
C GLY A 281 -6.05 6.94 18.42
N TYR A 282 -5.82 5.99 19.35
CA TYR A 282 -5.26 4.70 18.99
C TYR A 282 -6.17 3.87 18.07
N LYS A 283 -7.50 3.94 18.27
CA LYS A 283 -8.46 3.27 17.38
C LYS A 283 -8.51 3.91 16.01
N TYR A 284 -8.45 5.24 15.99
CA TYR A 284 -8.40 5.99 14.73
C TYR A 284 -7.15 5.61 13.94
N ALA A 285 -5.99 5.61 14.58
CA ALA A 285 -4.74 5.23 13.94
C ALA A 285 -4.78 3.81 13.38
N ILE A 286 -5.25 2.80 14.14
CA ILE A 286 -5.35 1.41 13.66
C ILE A 286 -6.25 1.33 12.42
N ASN A 287 -7.42 1.95 12.46
CA ASN A 287 -8.37 1.88 11.35
C ASN A 287 -7.82 2.55 10.09
N ILE A 288 -7.22 3.74 10.23
CA ILE A 288 -6.60 4.47 9.13
C ILE A 288 -5.43 3.69 8.53
N LEU A 289 -4.54 3.15 9.36
CA LEU A 289 -3.38 2.36 8.90
C LEU A 289 -3.77 1.09 8.12
N ASN A 290 -4.94 0.51 8.39
CA ASN A 290 -5.42 -0.62 7.58
C ASN A 290 -5.73 -0.21 6.13
N GLU A 291 -6.18 1.02 5.90
CA GLU A 291 -6.40 1.58 4.56
C GLU A 291 -5.08 2.00 3.91
N GLY A 292 -4.19 2.65 4.66
CA GLY A 292 -2.84 2.97 4.20
C GLY A 292 -2.06 1.73 3.74
N ARG A 293 -2.29 0.54 4.35
CA ARG A 293 -1.70 -0.72 3.88
C ARG A 293 -2.13 -1.07 2.45
N ILE A 294 -3.39 -0.79 2.09
CA ILE A 294 -3.87 -1.02 0.71
C ILE A 294 -3.22 -0.03 -0.25
N GLY A 295 -3.11 1.25 0.15
CA GLY A 295 -2.43 2.29 -0.63
C GLY A 295 -0.97 1.93 -0.90
N ILE A 296 -0.21 1.53 0.13
CA ILE A 296 1.18 1.08 -0.04
C ILE A 296 1.27 -0.20 -0.88
N ALA A 297 0.31 -1.11 -0.77
CA ALA A 297 0.28 -2.29 -1.62
C ALA A 297 0.08 -1.92 -3.10
N ALA A 298 -0.76 -0.93 -3.38
CA ALA A 298 -0.95 -0.37 -4.73
C ALA A 298 0.33 0.31 -5.23
N GLN A 299 0.96 1.14 -4.41
CA GLN A 299 2.25 1.77 -4.74
C GLN A 299 3.32 0.72 -5.10
N MET A 300 3.46 -0.34 -4.29
CA MET A 300 4.44 -1.39 -4.56
C MET A 300 4.10 -2.20 -5.82
N THR A 301 2.81 -2.40 -6.12
CA THR A 301 2.36 -3.06 -7.35
C THR A 301 2.67 -2.20 -8.57
N GLY A 302 2.38 -0.91 -8.52
CA GLY A 302 2.70 0.05 -9.58
C GLY A 302 4.22 0.15 -9.83
N LEU A 303 5.02 0.26 -8.75
CA LEU A 303 6.48 0.23 -8.84
C LEU A 303 6.99 -1.04 -9.53
N ALA A 304 6.48 -2.22 -9.12
CA ALA A 304 6.86 -3.49 -9.72
C ALA A 304 6.54 -3.53 -11.22
N LEU A 305 5.35 -3.04 -11.60
CA LEU A 305 4.93 -2.97 -12.99
C LEU A 305 5.81 -2.00 -13.79
N GLY A 306 6.10 -0.81 -13.28
CA GLY A 306 6.96 0.17 -13.93
C GLY A 306 8.40 -0.34 -14.14
N ALA A 307 8.97 -1.00 -13.12
CA ALA A 307 10.28 -1.64 -13.23
C ALA A 307 10.28 -2.76 -14.27
N TRP A 308 9.26 -3.61 -14.27
CA TRP A 308 9.07 -4.68 -15.23
C TRP A 308 8.94 -4.17 -16.66
N GLU A 309 8.09 -3.17 -16.91
CA GLU A 309 7.86 -2.61 -18.24
C GLU A 309 9.10 -1.97 -18.82
N ASN A 310 9.82 -1.21 -18.01
CA ASN A 310 11.06 -0.56 -18.43
C ASN A 310 12.09 -1.60 -18.89
N ALA A 311 12.31 -2.63 -18.07
CA ALA A 311 13.24 -3.70 -18.39
C ALA A 311 12.77 -4.58 -19.56
N ALA A 312 11.49 -4.95 -19.61
CA ALA A 312 10.92 -5.76 -20.68
C ALA A 312 11.04 -5.07 -22.03
N ARG A 313 10.71 -3.77 -22.11
CA ARG A 313 10.89 -2.99 -23.34
C ARG A 313 12.34 -3.00 -23.81
N TYR A 314 13.29 -2.78 -22.89
CA TYR A 314 14.70 -2.75 -23.20
C TYR A 314 15.24 -4.09 -23.71
N VAL A 315 14.89 -5.21 -23.07
CA VAL A 315 15.39 -6.54 -23.48
C VAL A 315 14.74 -7.07 -24.75
N TRP A 316 13.53 -6.62 -25.09
CA TRP A 316 12.83 -7.03 -26.31
C TRP A 316 13.10 -6.13 -27.53
N ASN A 317 13.56 -4.89 -27.34
CA ASN A 317 13.74 -3.96 -28.46
C ASN A 317 15.19 -3.52 -28.67
N ASP A 318 15.99 -3.40 -27.59
CA ASP A 318 17.26 -2.69 -27.66
C ASP A 318 18.47 -3.60 -27.36
N ARG A 319 18.44 -4.38 -26.28
CA ARG A 319 19.59 -5.14 -25.81
C ARG A 319 19.81 -6.41 -26.61
N LYS A 320 20.93 -6.44 -27.36
CA LYS A 320 21.39 -7.61 -28.14
C LYS A 320 22.67 -8.20 -27.55
N GLN A 321 22.70 -9.53 -27.38
CA GLN A 321 23.91 -10.29 -27.08
C GLN A 321 23.85 -11.62 -27.81
N PHE A 322 25.02 -12.19 -28.15
CA PHE A 322 25.10 -13.47 -28.87
C PHE A 322 24.28 -13.48 -30.18
N GLY A 323 24.23 -12.35 -30.88
CA GLY A 323 23.56 -12.20 -32.16
C GLY A 323 22.05 -12.03 -32.14
N GLN A 324 21.42 -11.95 -30.96
CA GLN A 324 19.97 -11.78 -30.85
C GLN A 324 19.56 -10.88 -29.68
N LEU A 325 18.30 -10.44 -29.64
CA LEU A 325 17.72 -9.73 -28.50
C LEU A 325 17.73 -10.62 -27.26
N ILE A 326 18.03 -10.05 -26.09
CA ILE A 326 18.06 -10.80 -24.81
C ILE A 326 16.70 -11.41 -24.52
N GLY A 327 15.61 -10.71 -24.84
CA GLY A 327 14.25 -11.20 -24.64
C GLY A 327 13.88 -12.43 -25.48
N ASN A 328 14.70 -12.84 -26.45
CA ASN A 328 14.49 -14.04 -27.26
C ASN A 328 15.08 -15.31 -26.64
N PHE A 329 15.91 -15.18 -25.60
CA PHE A 329 16.37 -16.35 -24.84
C PHE A 329 15.26 -16.91 -23.99
N GLN A 330 15.00 -18.22 -24.08
CA GLN A 330 13.92 -18.88 -23.35
C GLN A 330 14.00 -18.64 -21.82
N GLY A 331 15.21 -18.69 -21.25
CA GLY A 331 15.41 -18.41 -19.82
C GLY A 331 15.00 -16.99 -19.41
N MET A 332 15.19 -16.01 -20.31
CA MET A 332 14.72 -14.62 -20.10
C MET A 332 13.22 -14.53 -20.20
N GLN A 333 12.62 -15.17 -21.22
CA GLN A 333 11.14 -15.18 -21.38
C GLN A 333 10.45 -15.78 -20.16
N HIS A 334 10.98 -16.85 -19.60
CA HIS A 334 10.43 -17.48 -18.39
C HIS A 334 10.49 -16.54 -17.17
N GLN A 335 11.60 -15.84 -16.97
CA GLN A 335 11.75 -14.89 -15.86
C GLN A 335 10.78 -13.70 -16.02
N ILE A 336 10.68 -13.14 -17.21
CA ILE A 336 9.76 -12.04 -17.51
C ILE A 336 8.30 -12.45 -17.28
N ALA A 337 7.90 -13.64 -17.74
CA ALA A 337 6.55 -14.18 -17.57
C ALA A 337 6.23 -14.47 -16.10
N GLN A 338 7.18 -15.03 -15.34
CA GLN A 338 7.04 -15.29 -13.91
C GLN A 338 6.83 -13.98 -13.15
N ALA A 339 7.66 -12.97 -13.39
CA ALA A 339 7.55 -11.67 -12.74
C ALA A 339 6.20 -10.99 -13.02
N TYR A 340 5.72 -11.04 -14.26
CA TYR A 340 4.41 -10.48 -14.60
C TYR A 340 3.26 -11.22 -13.91
N THR A 341 3.36 -12.54 -13.78
CA THR A 341 2.38 -13.36 -13.06
C THR A 341 2.32 -12.96 -11.57
N GLU A 342 3.47 -12.71 -10.95
CA GLU A 342 3.55 -12.25 -9.55
C GLU A 342 2.94 -10.84 -9.38
N ILE A 343 3.18 -9.92 -10.32
CA ILE A 343 2.56 -8.58 -10.33
C ILE A 343 1.04 -8.71 -10.44
N ALA A 344 0.54 -9.54 -11.35
CA ALA A 344 -0.90 -9.75 -11.53
C ALA A 344 -1.56 -10.33 -10.27
N ALA A 345 -0.89 -11.27 -9.58
CA ALA A 345 -1.36 -11.84 -8.32
C ALA A 345 -1.37 -10.78 -7.19
N ALA A 346 -0.33 -9.94 -7.10
CA ALA A 346 -0.27 -8.83 -6.14
C ALA A 346 -1.41 -7.84 -6.39
N ARG A 347 -1.62 -7.42 -7.64
CA ARG A 347 -2.72 -6.54 -8.03
C ARG A 347 -4.09 -7.11 -7.64
N ALA A 348 -4.33 -8.40 -7.86
CA ALA A 348 -5.59 -9.05 -7.47
C ALA A 348 -5.83 -8.98 -5.95
N LEU A 349 -4.79 -9.16 -5.12
CA LEU A 349 -4.91 -9.00 -3.67
C LEU A 349 -5.21 -7.56 -3.26
N VAL A 350 -4.59 -6.57 -3.91
CA VAL A 350 -4.82 -5.15 -3.65
C VAL A 350 -6.26 -4.76 -3.96
N TYR A 351 -6.74 -5.08 -5.15
CA TYR A 351 -8.11 -4.75 -5.55
C TYR A 351 -9.15 -5.52 -4.72
N ASN A 352 -8.89 -6.77 -4.34
CA ASN A 352 -9.78 -7.49 -3.42
C ASN A 352 -9.91 -6.75 -2.08
N ALA A 353 -8.79 -6.29 -1.50
CA ALA A 353 -8.83 -5.55 -0.25
C ALA A 353 -9.56 -4.21 -0.40
N ALA A 354 -9.34 -3.48 -1.49
CA ALA A 354 -10.02 -2.22 -1.79
C ALA A 354 -11.54 -2.40 -1.92
N ARG A 355 -11.98 -3.39 -2.71
CA ARG A 355 -13.42 -3.70 -2.90
C ARG A 355 -14.09 -4.13 -1.60
N LYS A 356 -13.42 -4.92 -0.76
CA LYS A 356 -13.95 -5.28 0.56
C LYS A 356 -14.14 -4.06 1.46
N LYS A 357 -13.16 -3.13 1.47
CA LYS A 357 -13.26 -1.87 2.20
C LYS A 357 -14.48 -1.04 1.74
N GLU A 358 -14.66 -0.90 0.45
CA GLU A 358 -15.81 -0.18 -0.13
C GLU A 358 -17.14 -0.84 0.21
N ALA A 359 -17.20 -2.17 0.19
CA ALA A 359 -18.38 -2.93 0.56
C ALA A 359 -18.67 -2.97 2.07
N GLY A 360 -17.87 -2.28 2.90
CA GLY A 360 -18.01 -2.28 4.36
C GLY A 360 -17.75 -3.64 5.01
N GLN A 361 -17.03 -4.54 4.31
CA GLN A 361 -16.65 -5.86 4.82
C GLN A 361 -15.36 -5.75 5.64
N ASP A 362 -15.07 -6.79 6.45
CA ASP A 362 -13.75 -6.91 7.11
C ASP A 362 -12.66 -7.16 6.06
N PHE A 363 -11.70 -6.25 6.00
CA PHE A 363 -10.61 -6.24 5.03
C PHE A 363 -9.22 -6.25 5.68
N VAL A 364 -9.14 -6.28 7.01
CA VAL A 364 -7.85 -6.12 7.73
C VAL A 364 -6.84 -7.19 7.34
N GLN A 365 -7.28 -8.45 7.24
CA GLN A 365 -6.43 -9.55 6.82
C GLN A 365 -6.01 -9.41 5.36
N ASP A 366 -6.94 -9.05 4.48
CA ASP A 366 -6.68 -8.87 3.04
C ASP A 366 -5.69 -7.71 2.81
N ALA A 367 -5.85 -6.59 3.52
CA ALA A 367 -4.92 -5.47 3.48
C ALA A 367 -3.49 -5.86 3.92
N ALA A 368 -3.38 -6.63 5.00
CA ALA A 368 -2.09 -7.12 5.48
C ALA A 368 -1.43 -8.09 4.47
N MET A 369 -2.20 -9.00 3.88
CA MET A 369 -1.72 -9.94 2.85
C MET A 369 -1.30 -9.20 1.58
N ALA A 370 -2.11 -8.25 1.11
CA ALA A 370 -1.82 -7.44 -0.07
C ALA A 370 -0.51 -6.65 0.11
N LYS A 371 -0.36 -5.95 1.24
CA LYS A 371 0.84 -5.17 1.56
C LYS A 371 2.09 -6.03 1.66
N LEU A 372 2.01 -7.15 2.34
CA LEU A 372 3.12 -8.10 2.48
C LEU A 372 3.57 -8.60 1.10
N TYR A 373 2.64 -9.12 0.32
CA TYR A 373 2.96 -9.76 -0.95
C TYR A 373 3.41 -8.75 -2.01
N ALA A 374 2.72 -7.62 -2.17
CA ALA A 374 3.12 -6.57 -3.10
C ALA A 374 4.54 -6.04 -2.81
N SER A 375 4.89 -5.86 -1.52
CA SER A 375 6.24 -5.44 -1.13
C SER A 375 7.32 -6.47 -1.48
N GLN A 376 7.01 -7.76 -1.34
CA GLN A 376 7.93 -8.85 -1.73
C GLN A 376 8.09 -8.91 -3.25
N VAL A 377 7.00 -8.78 -4.00
CA VAL A 377 7.01 -8.75 -5.47
C VAL A 377 7.80 -7.55 -5.97
N ALA A 378 7.57 -6.36 -5.42
CA ALA A 378 8.29 -5.14 -5.79
C ALA A 378 9.81 -5.32 -5.63
N GLY A 379 10.26 -5.87 -4.50
CA GLY A 379 11.68 -6.11 -4.26
C GLY A 379 12.31 -7.11 -5.22
N ARG A 380 11.60 -8.21 -5.54
CA ARG A 380 12.10 -9.23 -6.48
C ARG A 380 12.11 -8.70 -7.92
N VAL A 381 11.01 -8.13 -8.38
CA VAL A 381 10.86 -7.69 -9.77
C VAL A 381 11.79 -6.53 -10.08
N SER A 382 11.91 -5.53 -9.19
CA SER A 382 12.85 -4.41 -9.41
C SER A 382 14.31 -4.86 -9.40
N GLY A 383 14.67 -5.84 -8.56
CA GLY A 383 16.00 -6.47 -8.60
C GLY A 383 16.25 -7.19 -9.91
N SER A 384 15.30 -8.02 -10.34
CA SER A 384 15.39 -8.71 -11.65
C SER A 384 15.46 -7.75 -12.82
N ALA A 385 14.75 -6.62 -12.78
CA ALA A 385 14.80 -5.59 -13.82
C ALA A 385 16.21 -5.02 -13.99
N VAL A 386 16.92 -4.75 -12.90
CA VAL A 386 18.33 -4.33 -12.94
C VAL A 386 19.20 -5.39 -13.61
N GLU A 387 19.03 -6.66 -13.21
CA GLU A 387 19.81 -7.78 -13.79
C GLU A 387 19.50 -7.97 -15.28
N TRP A 388 18.24 -7.92 -15.72
CA TRP A 388 17.85 -8.08 -17.12
C TRP A 388 18.43 -6.96 -18.01
N MET A 389 18.50 -5.74 -17.50
CA MET A 389 19.08 -4.61 -18.20
C MET A 389 20.62 -4.62 -18.19
N GLY A 390 21.25 -5.37 -17.26
CA GLY A 390 22.69 -5.46 -17.11
C GLY A 390 23.30 -4.11 -16.71
N GLY A 391 24.40 -3.70 -17.34
CA GLY A 391 25.07 -2.43 -17.05
C GLY A 391 24.13 -1.22 -17.08
N MET A 392 23.21 -1.18 -18.06
CA MET A 392 22.21 -0.10 -18.16
C MET A 392 21.19 -0.09 -17.01
N GLY A 393 20.93 -1.23 -16.40
CA GLY A 393 20.08 -1.30 -15.21
C GLY A 393 20.78 -0.81 -13.93
N PHE A 394 22.11 -0.80 -13.92
CA PHE A 394 22.94 -0.48 -12.76
C PHE A 394 23.38 1.01 -12.72
N VAL A 395 23.35 1.70 -13.85
CA VAL A 395 23.73 3.11 -13.93
C VAL A 395 22.52 4.03 -13.76
N ARG A 396 22.78 5.25 -13.28
CA ARG A 396 21.72 6.22 -12.95
C ARG A 396 21.02 6.84 -14.17
N GLU A 397 21.51 6.63 -15.38
CA GLU A 397 20.85 7.08 -16.61
C GLU A 397 19.51 6.39 -16.84
N GLY A 398 19.34 5.16 -16.33
CA GLY A 398 18.10 4.41 -16.36
C GLY A 398 17.25 4.58 -15.09
N ILE A 399 16.00 4.11 -15.15
CA ILE A 399 15.08 4.14 -14.00
C ILE A 399 15.18 2.87 -13.12
N ALA A 400 15.78 1.79 -13.63
CA ALA A 400 15.73 0.48 -12.98
C ALA A 400 16.39 0.48 -11.58
N GLU A 401 17.60 1.11 -11.47
CA GLU A 401 18.30 1.20 -10.18
C GLU A 401 17.50 2.01 -9.14
N LYS A 402 16.80 3.08 -9.60
CA LYS A 402 15.92 3.87 -8.73
C LYS A 402 14.74 3.04 -8.23
N MET A 403 14.05 2.33 -9.12
CA MET A 403 12.94 1.46 -8.74
C MET A 403 13.38 0.37 -7.75
N PHE A 404 14.59 -0.17 -7.89
CA PHE A 404 15.17 -1.11 -6.94
C PHE A 404 15.40 -0.46 -5.57
N ARG A 405 15.98 0.74 -5.50
CA ARG A 405 16.18 1.48 -4.24
C ARG A 405 14.84 1.81 -3.58
N ASP A 406 13.88 2.28 -4.36
CA ASP A 406 12.55 2.69 -3.89
C ASP A 406 11.75 1.50 -3.36
N SER A 407 11.88 0.31 -3.97
CA SER A 407 11.13 -0.88 -3.56
C SER A 407 11.39 -1.29 -2.11
N LYS A 408 12.56 -0.95 -1.58
CA LYS A 408 12.98 -1.40 -0.23
C LYS A 408 12.09 -0.87 0.87
N ILE A 409 11.53 0.33 0.70
CA ILE A 409 10.68 0.94 1.72
C ILE A 409 9.39 0.13 1.95
N GLY A 410 8.87 -0.54 0.93
CA GLY A 410 7.66 -1.35 1.03
C GLY A 410 7.69 -2.40 2.13
N ALA A 411 8.86 -2.95 2.46
CA ALA A 411 9.02 -3.91 3.55
C ALA A 411 9.11 -3.26 4.96
N ILE A 412 9.17 -1.92 5.04
CA ILE A 412 9.51 -1.19 6.27
C ILE A 412 8.34 -0.38 6.80
N TYR A 413 7.81 0.58 6.03
CA TYR A 413 6.77 1.52 6.49
C TYR A 413 5.35 0.94 6.42
N GLU A 414 4.37 1.65 6.98
CA GLU A 414 2.96 1.22 7.11
C GLU A 414 2.83 -0.20 7.74
N GLY A 415 3.70 -0.44 8.72
CA GLY A 415 3.89 -1.75 9.34
C GLY A 415 4.86 -2.63 8.54
N THR A 416 5.96 -3.02 9.20
CA THR A 416 6.97 -3.90 8.57
C THR A 416 6.37 -5.22 8.10
N SER A 417 7.09 -5.94 7.22
CA SER A 417 6.68 -7.29 6.80
C SER A 417 6.39 -8.21 7.98
N ASN A 418 7.16 -8.10 9.09
CA ASN A 418 6.91 -8.87 10.31
C ASN A 418 5.60 -8.48 10.99
N ILE A 419 5.23 -7.20 10.99
CA ILE A 419 3.94 -6.71 11.52
C ILE A 419 2.78 -7.22 10.67
N GLN A 420 2.93 -7.28 9.34
CA GLN A 420 1.92 -7.88 8.47
C GLN A 420 1.73 -9.37 8.79
N LEU A 421 2.83 -10.12 8.88
CA LEU A 421 2.79 -11.55 9.26
C LEU A 421 2.15 -11.77 10.63
N THR A 422 2.50 -10.94 11.62
CA THR A 422 1.89 -10.99 12.95
C THR A 422 0.38 -10.71 12.91
N THR A 423 -0.05 -9.73 12.11
CA THR A 423 -1.48 -9.40 11.93
C THR A 423 -2.22 -10.58 11.32
N ILE A 424 -1.71 -11.14 10.21
CA ILE A 424 -2.30 -12.30 9.53
C ILE A 424 -2.38 -13.49 10.49
N ALA A 425 -1.29 -13.82 11.17
CA ALA A 425 -1.24 -14.96 12.10
C ALA A 425 -2.24 -14.83 13.24
N LYS A 426 -2.38 -13.65 13.85
CA LYS A 426 -3.35 -13.39 14.92
C LYS A 426 -4.80 -13.56 14.43
N LEU A 427 -5.11 -13.08 13.23
CA LEU A 427 -6.46 -13.20 12.65
C LEU A 427 -6.79 -14.65 12.30
N LEU A 428 -5.84 -15.38 11.69
CA LEU A 428 -5.97 -16.81 11.44
C LEU A 428 -6.14 -17.59 12.75
N GLN A 429 -5.31 -17.32 13.76
CA GLN A 429 -5.46 -17.96 15.06
C GLN A 429 -6.87 -17.77 15.62
N LYS A 430 -7.37 -16.52 15.63
CA LYS A 430 -8.74 -16.23 16.09
C LYS A 430 -9.82 -16.97 15.29
N GLN A 431 -9.59 -17.23 14.01
CA GLN A 431 -10.53 -17.96 13.15
C GLN A 431 -10.55 -19.47 13.45
N TYR A 432 -9.42 -20.04 13.87
CA TYR A 432 -9.26 -21.49 14.06
C TYR A 432 -9.12 -21.93 15.55
N THR A 433 -9.19 -20.99 16.50
CA THR A 433 -9.25 -21.30 17.94
C THR A 433 -10.58 -20.83 18.50
N ASN A 434 -11.26 -21.74 19.24
CA ASN A 434 -12.54 -21.44 19.92
C ASN A 434 -12.34 -20.56 21.15
#